data_3e3697d72ffc9a0284e3ba13abb1d52c
#
_entry.id   3e3697d72ffc9a0284e3ba13abb1d52c
#
_cell.length_a   1.000
_cell.length_b   1.000
_cell.length_c   1.000
_cell.angle_alpha   90.00
_cell.angle_beta   90.00
_cell.angle_gamma   90.00
#
_symmetry.space_group_name_H-M   'P 1'
#
loop_
_entity.id
_entity.type
_entity.pdbx_description
1 polymer ?
#
loop_
_entity_poly.entity_id
_entity_poly.type
_entity_poly.pdbx_seq_one_letter_code
_entity_poly.pdbx_strand_id
1 'polypeptide(L)'
;MNRLTPTRSISNPTLGDVTRAMVEFAHKGKQDLEVRRLCEIICEDLAQGDYAGECLAIYYWVCQNIRYMRDIHDVEFVKEPARVLETRSGDCDDMATLLAAMLMAMGNRCDFVLASFNGAAVPSHVYVRVYSPKGPIVLDPVANRDTGKMLGELTSASTVPV
;
A
#
# COMPACT_ATOMS: atom_id res chain seq x y z
N MET A 1 -3.83 -26.85 -1.11
CA MET A 1 -3.81 -26.36 -2.51
C MET A 1 -3.08 -25.06 -2.53
N ASN A 2 -1.86 -25.04 -3.10
CA ASN A 2 -1.09 -23.81 -3.30
C ASN A 2 -1.83 -22.94 -4.32
N ARG A 3 -2.61 -21.96 -3.87
CA ARG A 3 -3.06 -20.88 -4.74
C ARG A 3 -1.83 -20.02 -5.02
N LEU A 4 -1.27 -20.15 -6.22
CA LEU A 4 -0.32 -19.17 -6.73
C LEU A 4 -1.09 -17.86 -6.86
N THR A 5 -0.95 -17.00 -5.85
CA THR A 5 -1.52 -15.65 -5.89
C THR A 5 -0.81 -14.87 -6.98
N PRO A 6 -1.54 -14.25 -7.91
CA PRO A 6 -0.94 -13.63 -9.08
C PRO A 6 0.00 -12.48 -8.72
N THR A 7 1.10 -12.46 -9.42
CA THR A 7 1.98 -11.30 -9.55
C THR A 7 1.86 -10.85 -11.00
N ARG A 8 1.56 -9.58 -11.24
CA ARG A 8 1.53 -9.03 -12.59
C ARG A 8 2.90 -8.47 -12.93
N SER A 9 3.57 -9.11 -13.90
CA SER A 9 4.76 -8.55 -14.54
C SER A 9 4.33 -7.61 -15.66
N ILE A 10 4.82 -6.39 -15.66
CA ILE A 10 4.53 -5.38 -16.67
C ILE A 10 5.84 -5.02 -17.35
N SER A 11 5.99 -5.42 -18.62
CA SER A 11 7.17 -5.08 -19.41
C SER A 11 7.08 -3.64 -19.93
N ASN A 12 8.10 -2.83 -19.70
CA ASN A 12 8.14 -1.40 -20.04
C ASN A 12 6.91 -0.64 -19.56
N PRO A 13 6.56 -0.69 -18.25
CA PRO A 13 5.32 -0.12 -17.74
C PRO A 13 5.32 1.40 -17.83
N THR A 14 4.16 1.96 -18.19
CA THR A 14 3.90 3.37 -17.88
C THR A 14 3.45 3.47 -16.42
N LEU A 15 3.60 4.65 -15.82
CA LEU A 15 3.07 4.93 -14.49
C LEU A 15 1.57 4.62 -14.39
N GLY A 16 0.82 4.88 -15.48
CA GLY A 16 -0.60 4.58 -15.55
C GLY A 16 -0.92 3.09 -15.51
N ASP A 17 -0.07 2.24 -16.09
CA ASP A 17 -0.25 0.79 -16.07
C ASP A 17 -0.03 0.22 -14.67
N VAL A 18 1.03 0.67 -13.99
CA VAL A 18 1.34 0.28 -12.60
C VAL A 18 0.20 0.71 -11.68
N THR A 19 -0.21 1.97 -11.74
CA THR A 19 -1.26 2.52 -10.89
C THR A 19 -2.60 1.82 -11.10
N ARG A 20 -2.94 1.47 -12.35
CA ARG A 20 -4.17 0.71 -12.67
C ARG A 20 -4.13 -0.68 -12.05
N ALA A 21 -2.98 -1.37 -12.11
CA ALA A 21 -2.80 -2.67 -11.49
C ALA A 21 -2.93 -2.57 -9.96
N MET A 22 -2.35 -1.55 -9.33
CA MET A 22 -2.46 -1.30 -7.90
C MET A 22 -3.93 -1.09 -7.47
N VAL A 23 -4.70 -0.25 -8.18
CA VAL A 23 -6.12 -0.01 -7.90
C VAL A 23 -6.91 -1.31 -8.02
N GLU A 24 -6.73 -2.06 -9.11
CA GLU A 24 -7.39 -3.34 -9.33
C GLU A 24 -7.10 -4.32 -8.20
N PHE A 25 -5.84 -4.46 -7.81
CA PHE A 25 -5.42 -5.38 -6.76
C PHE A 25 -5.86 -4.95 -5.37
N ALA A 26 -5.90 -3.65 -5.08
CA ALA A 26 -6.44 -3.17 -3.82
C ALA A 26 -7.95 -3.49 -3.70
N HIS A 27 -8.73 -3.27 -4.77
CA HIS A 27 -10.14 -3.65 -4.80
C HIS A 27 -10.38 -5.16 -4.68
N LYS A 28 -9.54 -5.98 -5.26
CA LYS A 28 -9.58 -7.43 -5.11
C LYS A 28 -9.20 -7.85 -3.70
N GLY A 29 -8.13 -7.26 -3.16
CA GLY A 29 -7.62 -7.55 -1.82
C GLY A 29 -8.61 -7.22 -0.71
N LYS A 30 -9.38 -6.13 -0.80
CA LYS A 30 -10.39 -5.79 0.20
C LYS A 30 -11.51 -6.85 0.35
N GLN A 31 -11.70 -7.70 -0.66
CA GLN A 31 -12.69 -8.77 -0.65
C GLN A 31 -12.09 -10.10 -0.20
N ASP A 32 -10.77 -10.19 -0.12
CA ASP A 32 -10.07 -11.39 0.30
C ASP A 32 -10.31 -11.70 1.77
N LEU A 33 -10.67 -12.96 2.06
CA LEU A 33 -11.01 -13.39 3.42
C LEU A 33 -9.83 -13.33 4.38
N GLU A 34 -8.61 -13.59 3.92
CA GLU A 34 -7.42 -13.55 4.76
C GLU A 34 -7.09 -12.11 5.13
N VAL A 35 -7.19 -11.18 4.16
CA VAL A 35 -7.01 -9.75 4.40
C VAL A 35 -8.03 -9.25 5.43
N ARG A 36 -9.30 -9.58 5.25
CA ARG A 36 -10.38 -9.14 6.16
C ARG A 36 -10.21 -9.69 7.57
N ARG A 37 -9.96 -10.99 7.70
CA ARG A 37 -9.72 -11.62 9.03
C ARG A 37 -8.52 -11.02 9.73
N LEU A 38 -7.46 -10.76 8.98
CA LEU A 38 -6.27 -10.13 9.55
C LEU A 38 -6.60 -8.72 10.10
N CYS A 39 -7.36 -7.91 9.36
CA CYS A 39 -7.80 -6.60 9.83
C CYS A 39 -8.66 -6.70 11.10
N GLU A 40 -9.60 -7.66 11.15
CA GLU A 40 -10.43 -7.92 12.34
C GLU A 40 -9.56 -8.25 13.56
N ILE A 41 -8.56 -9.12 13.40
CA ILE A 41 -7.62 -9.49 14.48
C ILE A 41 -6.77 -8.29 14.93
N ILE A 42 -6.27 -7.49 13.99
CA ILE A 42 -5.45 -6.31 14.32
C ILE A 42 -6.25 -5.28 15.13
N CYS A 43 -7.53 -5.16 14.85
CA CYS A 43 -8.40 -4.14 15.43
C CYS A 43 -9.29 -4.65 16.59
N GLU A 44 -9.18 -5.93 16.99
CA GLU A 44 -10.11 -6.56 17.94
C GLU A 44 -10.21 -5.87 19.32
N ASP A 45 -9.11 -5.31 19.80
CA ASP A 45 -9.03 -4.62 21.09
C ASP A 45 -9.32 -3.11 21.02
N LEU A 46 -9.60 -2.57 19.84
CA LEU A 46 -9.88 -1.15 19.68
C LEU A 46 -11.35 -0.82 20.01
N ALA A 47 -11.56 0.38 20.51
CA ALA A 47 -12.91 0.85 20.79
C ALA A 47 -13.73 0.96 19.50
N GLN A 48 -15.00 0.56 19.57
CA GLN A 48 -15.92 0.68 18.43
C GLN A 48 -16.00 2.14 17.96
N GLY A 49 -15.77 2.37 16.66
CA GLY A 49 -15.79 3.70 16.04
C GLY A 49 -14.47 4.49 16.18
N ASP A 50 -13.41 3.89 16.69
CA ASP A 50 -12.07 4.49 16.67
C ASP A 50 -11.41 4.30 15.31
N TYR A 51 -11.99 4.91 14.27
CA TYR A 51 -11.50 4.80 12.89
C TYR A 51 -10.06 5.23 12.71
N ALA A 52 -9.60 6.23 13.46
CA ALA A 52 -8.21 6.67 13.39
C ALA A 52 -7.28 5.62 14.03
N GLY A 53 -7.67 5.04 15.17
CA GLY A 53 -6.95 3.96 15.82
C GLY A 53 -6.85 2.72 14.92
N GLU A 54 -7.95 2.34 14.25
CA GLU A 54 -7.96 1.24 13.30
C GLU A 54 -6.98 1.48 12.13
N CYS A 55 -7.01 2.67 11.53
CA CYS A 55 -6.08 3.02 10.44
C CYS A 55 -4.62 2.95 10.90
N LEU A 56 -4.30 3.46 12.08
CA LEU A 56 -2.95 3.45 12.62
C LEU A 56 -2.50 2.04 13.00
N ALA A 57 -3.37 1.22 13.59
CA ALA A 57 -3.06 -0.15 13.95
C ALA A 57 -2.71 -0.99 12.70
N ILE A 58 -3.50 -0.87 11.65
CA ILE A 58 -3.24 -1.52 10.36
C ILE A 58 -1.93 -1.02 9.75
N TYR A 59 -1.71 0.29 9.75
CA TYR A 59 -0.46 0.88 9.24
C TYR A 59 0.77 0.36 9.99
N TYR A 60 0.76 0.38 11.32
CA TYR A 60 1.87 -0.13 12.11
C TYR A 60 2.09 -1.63 11.91
N TRP A 61 1.00 -2.39 11.76
CA TRP A 61 1.11 -3.80 11.46
C TRP A 61 1.84 -4.04 10.12
N VAL A 62 1.48 -3.32 9.05
CA VAL A 62 2.18 -3.39 7.75
C VAL A 62 3.64 -3.01 7.91
N CYS A 63 3.93 -1.92 8.63
CA CYS A 63 5.30 -1.49 8.90
C CYS A 63 6.14 -2.55 9.61
N GLN A 64 5.58 -3.29 10.53
CA GLN A 64 6.30 -4.26 11.36
C GLN A 64 6.41 -5.64 10.71
N ASN A 65 5.47 -6.02 9.87
CA ASN A 65 5.33 -7.39 9.37
C ASN A 65 5.69 -7.57 7.89
N ILE A 66 5.77 -6.49 7.10
CA ILE A 66 6.14 -6.56 5.69
C ILE A 66 7.52 -5.95 5.52
N ARG A 67 8.48 -6.73 5.04
CA ARG A 67 9.84 -6.26 4.77
C ARG A 67 9.89 -5.53 3.44
N TYR A 68 10.46 -4.33 3.42
CA TYR A 68 10.72 -3.63 2.16
C TYR A 68 11.75 -4.42 1.32
N MET A 69 11.42 -4.65 0.06
CA MET A 69 12.28 -5.31 -0.90
C MET A 69 12.04 -4.69 -2.27
N ARG A 70 13.08 -4.04 -2.79
CA ARG A 70 13.02 -3.41 -4.12
C ARG A 70 12.95 -4.47 -5.21
N ASP A 71 12.20 -4.20 -6.27
CA ASP A 71 12.20 -5.01 -7.47
C ASP A 71 13.56 -5.01 -8.18
N ILE A 72 13.82 -6.06 -8.97
CA ILE A 72 15.03 -6.19 -9.78
C ILE A 72 14.92 -5.18 -10.93
N HIS A 73 16.02 -4.51 -11.26
CA HIS A 73 16.07 -3.50 -12.30
C HIS A 73 15.36 -3.93 -13.60
N ASP A 74 14.61 -3.00 -14.17
CA ASP A 74 13.91 -3.08 -15.47
C ASP A 74 12.67 -4.00 -15.56
N VAL A 75 12.22 -4.58 -14.45
CA VAL A 75 10.95 -5.33 -14.40
C VAL A 75 10.13 -4.89 -13.20
N GLU A 76 8.97 -4.32 -13.47
CA GLU A 76 8.01 -3.92 -12.45
C GLU A 76 7.08 -5.09 -12.14
N PHE A 77 7.01 -5.47 -10.88
CA PHE A 77 6.11 -6.51 -10.39
C PHE A 77 5.14 -5.94 -9.38
N VAL A 78 3.88 -5.80 -9.76
CA VAL A 78 2.83 -5.46 -8.78
C VAL A 78 2.23 -6.75 -8.23
N LYS A 79 2.31 -6.94 -6.91
CA LYS A 79 1.78 -8.11 -6.21
C LYS A 79 0.37 -7.87 -5.68
N GLU A 80 -0.47 -8.89 -5.76
CA GLU A 80 -1.73 -8.88 -5.04
C GLU A 80 -1.51 -8.85 -3.52
N PRO A 81 -2.38 -8.20 -2.73
CA PRO A 81 -2.29 -8.15 -1.27
C PRO A 81 -2.07 -9.51 -0.60
N ALA A 82 -2.78 -10.55 -1.02
CA ALA A 82 -2.60 -11.91 -0.51
C ALA A 82 -1.17 -12.43 -0.74
N ARG A 83 -0.55 -12.08 -1.89
CA ARG A 83 0.83 -12.46 -2.17
C ARG A 83 1.84 -11.74 -1.30
N VAL A 84 1.61 -10.46 -1.02
CA VAL A 84 2.44 -9.68 -0.09
C VAL A 84 2.35 -10.27 1.32
N LEU A 85 1.15 -10.65 1.77
CA LEU A 85 0.95 -11.32 3.05
C LEU A 85 1.68 -12.67 3.13
N GLU A 86 1.64 -13.46 2.06
CA GLU A 86 2.30 -14.76 1.98
C GLU A 86 3.84 -14.62 2.03
N THR A 87 4.40 -13.70 1.23
CA THR A 87 5.85 -13.51 1.12
C THR A 87 6.45 -12.61 2.19
N ARG A 88 5.61 -11.85 2.92
CA ARG A 88 6.01 -10.85 3.92
C ARG A 88 7.03 -9.84 3.38
N SER A 89 6.94 -9.54 2.08
CA SER A 89 7.87 -8.61 1.43
C SER A 89 7.24 -7.93 0.21
N GLY A 90 7.66 -6.71 -0.05
CA GLY A 90 7.26 -5.93 -1.21
C GLY A 90 7.99 -4.59 -1.28
N ASP A 91 7.89 -3.93 -2.42
CA ASP A 91 8.35 -2.55 -2.60
C ASP A 91 7.28 -1.52 -2.20
N CYS A 92 7.44 -0.25 -2.61
CA CYS A 92 6.48 0.79 -2.22
C CYS A 92 5.09 0.56 -2.82
N ASP A 93 5.01 0.06 -4.06
CA ASP A 93 3.76 -0.21 -4.76
C ASP A 93 3.00 -1.35 -4.11
N ASP A 94 3.70 -2.42 -3.79
CA ASP A 94 3.16 -3.60 -3.11
C ASP A 94 2.63 -3.26 -1.71
N MET A 95 3.44 -2.54 -0.93
CA MET A 95 3.09 -2.17 0.44
C MET A 95 1.93 -1.17 0.50
N ALA A 96 1.91 -0.20 -0.41
CA ALA A 96 0.79 0.74 -0.52
C ALA A 96 -0.49 0.04 -0.97
N THR A 97 -0.40 -0.91 -1.92
CA THR A 97 -1.54 -1.69 -2.40
C THR A 97 -2.13 -2.57 -1.29
N LEU A 98 -1.28 -3.26 -0.52
CA LEU A 98 -1.74 -4.03 0.65
C LEU A 98 -2.41 -3.12 1.68
N LEU A 99 -1.76 -2.01 2.04
CA LEU A 99 -2.29 -1.06 3.03
C LEU A 99 -3.65 -0.50 2.60
N ALA A 100 -3.80 -0.09 1.34
CA ALA A 100 -5.07 0.38 0.80
C ALA A 100 -6.16 -0.71 0.85
N ALA A 101 -5.83 -1.95 0.47
CA ALA A 101 -6.76 -3.08 0.54
C ALA A 101 -7.26 -3.33 1.97
N MET A 102 -6.37 -3.31 2.95
CA MET A 102 -6.68 -3.50 4.36
C MET A 102 -7.56 -2.36 4.91
N LEU A 103 -7.23 -1.12 4.62
CA LEU A 103 -8.01 0.05 5.03
C LEU A 103 -9.41 0.03 4.41
N MET A 104 -9.53 -0.31 3.12
CA MET A 104 -10.83 -0.44 2.45
C MET A 104 -11.65 -1.62 2.95
N ALA A 105 -11.00 -2.71 3.38
CA ALA A 105 -11.68 -3.85 3.99
C ALA A 105 -12.39 -3.45 5.30
N MET A 106 -11.86 -2.45 6.01
CA MET A 106 -12.45 -1.83 7.21
C MET A 106 -13.43 -0.68 6.88
N GLY A 107 -13.74 -0.47 5.60
CA GLY A 107 -14.70 0.55 5.16
C GLY A 107 -14.13 1.96 4.97
N ASN A 108 -12.83 2.13 5.07
CA ASN A 108 -12.21 3.44 4.89
C ASN A 108 -12.06 3.78 3.40
N ARG A 109 -12.25 5.04 3.08
CA ARG A 109 -11.92 5.60 1.76
C ARG A 109 -10.45 6.04 1.75
N CYS A 110 -9.71 5.71 0.69
CA CYS A 110 -8.32 6.12 0.54
C CYS A 110 -7.97 6.43 -0.92
N ASP A 111 -6.83 7.12 -1.07
CA ASP A 111 -6.18 7.39 -2.35
C ASP A 111 -4.74 6.90 -2.30
N PHE A 112 -4.18 6.53 -3.45
CA PHE A 112 -2.73 6.48 -3.64
C PHE A 112 -2.20 7.89 -3.89
N VAL A 113 -1.10 8.23 -3.26
CA VAL A 113 -0.37 9.47 -3.48
C VAL A 113 0.94 9.14 -4.19
N LEU A 114 1.06 9.59 -5.43
CA LEU A 114 2.25 9.42 -6.26
C LEU A 114 3.14 10.63 -6.06
N ALA A 115 4.32 10.42 -5.52
CA ALA A 115 5.24 11.48 -5.10
C ALA A 115 6.52 11.53 -5.93
N SER A 116 6.90 12.76 -6.30
CA SER A 116 8.18 13.07 -6.93
C SER A 116 9.06 13.83 -5.95
N PHE A 117 10.34 13.50 -5.95
CA PHE A 117 11.33 14.11 -5.07
C PHE A 117 12.47 14.71 -5.88
N ASN A 118 13.16 15.72 -5.31
CA ASN A 118 14.35 16.37 -5.88
C ASN A 118 14.16 16.87 -7.34
N GLY A 119 12.98 17.40 -7.65
CA GLY A 119 12.69 17.94 -8.99
C GLY A 119 12.45 16.89 -10.07
N ALA A 120 12.31 15.61 -9.71
CA ALA A 120 12.02 14.57 -10.70
C ALA A 120 10.67 14.80 -11.39
N ALA A 121 10.64 14.66 -12.69
CA ALA A 121 9.43 14.84 -13.51
C ALA A 121 8.44 13.67 -13.36
N VAL A 122 8.95 12.49 -12.98
CA VAL A 122 8.16 11.27 -12.83
C VAL A 122 8.14 10.86 -11.36
N PRO A 123 6.97 10.53 -10.80
CA PRO A 123 6.87 9.99 -9.45
C PRO A 123 7.73 8.73 -9.27
N SER A 124 8.45 8.67 -8.18
CA SER A 124 9.33 7.56 -7.81
C SER A 124 8.94 6.87 -6.51
N HIS A 125 7.85 7.31 -5.89
CA HIS A 125 7.35 6.78 -4.64
C HIS A 125 5.84 6.86 -4.57
N VAL A 126 5.23 5.91 -3.86
CA VAL A 126 3.80 5.89 -3.60
C VAL A 126 3.51 5.58 -2.14
N TYR A 127 2.50 6.23 -1.60
CA TYR A 127 1.96 5.98 -0.26
C TYR A 127 0.45 6.16 -0.25
N VAL A 128 -0.19 5.94 0.89
CA VAL A 128 -1.64 5.98 1.04
C VAL A 128 -2.07 7.22 1.83
N ARG A 129 -3.14 7.86 1.37
CA ARG A 129 -3.90 8.85 2.13
C ARG A 129 -5.28 8.28 2.43
N VAL A 130 -5.62 8.15 3.71
CA VAL A 130 -6.93 7.68 4.15
C VAL A 130 -7.75 8.84 4.71
N TYR A 131 -9.06 8.80 4.50
CA TYR A 131 -9.97 9.85 4.94
C TYR A 131 -10.68 9.45 6.22
N SER A 132 -10.36 10.10 7.32
CA SER A 132 -11.03 9.95 8.59
C SER A 132 -12.08 11.06 8.81
N PRO A 133 -13.03 10.91 9.73
CA PRO A 133 -13.97 11.97 10.10
C PRO A 133 -13.30 13.27 10.58
N LYS A 134 -12.07 13.17 11.05
CA LYS A 134 -11.25 14.31 11.52
C LYS A 134 -10.34 14.90 10.45
N GLY A 135 -10.38 14.37 9.23
CA GLY A 135 -9.56 14.80 8.10
C GLY A 135 -8.66 13.68 7.54
N PRO A 136 -7.90 13.99 6.50
CA PRO A 136 -7.02 13.00 5.87
C PRO A 136 -5.81 12.68 6.75
N ILE A 137 -5.42 11.39 6.73
CA ILE A 137 -4.22 10.87 7.40
C ILE A 137 -3.30 10.32 6.31
N VAL A 138 -2.02 10.71 6.34
CA VAL A 138 -1.00 10.20 5.43
C VAL A 138 -0.30 9.01 6.08
N LEU A 139 -0.27 7.89 5.38
CA LEU A 139 0.29 6.63 5.84
C LEU A 139 1.30 6.12 4.80
N ASP A 140 2.58 6.29 5.11
CA ASP A 140 3.69 5.82 4.26
C ASP A 140 4.44 4.68 4.96
N PRO A 141 4.19 3.41 4.58
CA PRO A 141 4.81 2.28 5.24
C PRO A 141 6.32 2.15 4.95
N VAL A 142 6.86 2.99 4.08
CA VAL A 142 8.27 2.96 3.66
C VAL A 142 9.08 4.12 4.26
N ALA A 143 8.47 5.27 4.53
CA ALA A 143 9.17 6.51 4.92
C ALA A 143 10.05 6.41 6.18
N ASN A 144 9.68 5.57 7.12
CA ASN A 144 10.38 5.43 8.41
C ASN A 144 11.30 4.19 8.46
N ARG A 145 11.67 3.64 7.30
CA ARG A 145 12.52 2.46 7.22
C ARG A 145 13.90 2.82 6.72
N ASP A 146 14.89 2.11 7.20
CA ASP A 146 16.22 2.08 6.60
C ASP A 146 16.17 1.27 5.29
N THR A 147 15.62 1.91 4.27
CA THR A 147 15.42 1.30 2.95
C THR A 147 16.62 1.54 2.03
N GLY A 148 17.64 2.27 2.53
CA GLY A 148 18.71 2.81 1.69
C GLY A 148 18.21 3.86 0.67
N LYS A 149 16.91 4.17 0.70
CA LYS A 149 16.28 5.17 -0.13
C LYS A 149 16.13 6.45 0.70
N MET A 150 17.06 7.37 0.54
CA MET A 150 16.84 8.73 1.04
C MET A 150 15.70 9.34 0.22
N LEU A 151 14.54 9.52 0.85
CA LEU A 151 13.50 10.37 0.30
C LEU A 151 14.04 11.80 0.37
N GLY A 152 14.20 12.43 -0.78
CA GLY A 152 14.64 13.82 -0.87
C GLY A 152 13.51 14.80 -0.55
N GLU A 153 13.68 16.05 -0.93
CA GLU A 153 12.65 17.07 -0.82
C GLU A 153 11.48 16.76 -1.74
N LEU A 154 10.25 16.69 -1.19
CA LEU A 154 9.03 16.48 -1.96
C LEU A 154 8.80 17.67 -2.90
N THR A 155 8.78 17.41 -4.20
CA THR A 155 8.61 18.45 -5.24
C THR A 155 7.19 18.52 -5.76
N SER A 156 6.54 17.37 -5.94
CA SER A 156 5.14 17.30 -6.39
C SER A 156 4.49 16.01 -5.92
N ALA A 157 3.18 16.05 -5.80
CA ALA A 157 2.36 14.87 -5.53
C ALA A 157 1.06 14.93 -6.31
N SER A 158 0.62 13.79 -6.84
CA SER A 158 -0.69 13.60 -7.45
C SER A 158 -1.42 12.46 -6.76
N THR A 159 -2.76 12.45 -6.86
CA THR A 159 -3.58 11.45 -6.17
C THR A 159 -4.39 10.64 -7.15
N VAL A 160 -4.51 9.35 -6.85
CA VAL A 160 -5.34 8.40 -7.60
C VAL A 160 -6.32 7.76 -6.61
N PRO A 161 -7.63 7.98 -6.77
CA PRO A 161 -8.65 7.31 -5.95
C PRO A 161 -8.56 5.79 -6.08
N VAL A 162 -8.72 5.12 -4.95
CA VAL A 162 -8.73 3.66 -4.87
C VAL A 162 -10.14 3.14 -4.69
#